data_8f7d39b522418c456a527f67ffe55f81
#
_entry.id   8f7d39b522418c456a527f67ffe55f81
#
_cell.length_a   1.000
_cell.length_b   1.000
_cell.length_c   1.000
_cell.angle_alpha   90.00
_cell.angle_beta   90.00
_cell.angle_gamma   90.00
#
_symmetry.space_group_name_H-M   'P 1'
#
loop_
_entity.id
_entity.type
_entity.pdbx_description
1 polymer ?
#
loop_
_entity_poly.entity_id
_entity_poly.type
_entity_poly.pdbx_seq_one_letter_code
_entity_poly.pdbx_strand_id
1 'polypeptide(L)'
;IFFAAAGWEKACAILGRLRLDSAALLQKRGKLTVRHDDWKFLWVIDFPLMSYDEAENRYVATHHPFTAPVAEDAALLDSNPKAVRGQHYDVVLNGMELGGGSIRIHQPALQKKVFEDVLKIPAEVVESRFGYMLKAFTYGAPPHGGIAFGLDRMVALLCGTTSIRDVIAFPKTQKGQDLMAQSPTPVTERQLKELHITTVIPE
;
A
#
# COMPACT_ATOMS: atom_id res chain seq x y z
N ILE A 1 -5.28 32.98 3.87
CA ILE A 1 -5.49 32.00 2.80
C ILE A 1 -4.12 31.49 2.36
N PHE A 2 -3.96 30.18 2.20
CA PHE A 2 -2.72 29.56 1.73
C PHE A 2 -2.93 28.98 0.33
N PHE A 3 -1.89 29.01 -0.48
CA PHE A 3 -1.89 28.47 -1.85
C PHE A 3 -0.68 27.57 -2.06
N ALA A 4 -0.84 26.54 -2.90
CA ALA A 4 0.24 25.74 -3.44
C ALA A 4 0.09 25.64 -4.96
N ALA A 5 1.18 25.86 -5.69
CA ALA A 5 1.25 25.75 -7.14
C ALA A 5 2.23 24.63 -7.50
N ALA A 6 1.69 23.49 -7.92
CA ALA A 6 2.45 22.30 -8.33
C ALA A 6 1.51 21.34 -9.08
N GLY A 7 2.02 20.20 -9.56
CA GLY A 7 1.17 19.09 -9.97
C GLY A 7 0.22 18.69 -8.83
N TRP A 8 -0.94 18.11 -9.18
CA TRP A 8 -2.05 17.83 -8.25
C TRP A 8 -1.60 17.14 -6.95
N GLU A 9 -0.92 16.00 -7.05
CA GLU A 9 -0.48 15.21 -5.89
C GLU A 9 0.44 16.01 -4.97
N LYS A 10 1.42 16.72 -5.56
CA LYS A 10 2.36 17.54 -4.81
C LYS A 10 1.68 18.74 -4.14
N ALA A 11 0.72 19.37 -4.80
CA ALA A 11 -0.07 20.45 -4.22
C ALA A 11 -0.90 19.97 -3.04
N CYS A 12 -1.56 18.81 -3.17
CA CYS A 12 -2.31 18.16 -2.09
C CYS A 12 -1.41 17.82 -0.90
N ALA A 13 -0.24 17.26 -1.14
CA ALA A 13 0.72 16.93 -0.08
C ALA A 13 1.20 18.19 0.69
N ILE A 14 1.54 19.27 -0.03
CA ILE A 14 1.96 20.54 0.57
C ILE A 14 0.84 21.13 1.43
N LEU A 15 -0.38 21.23 0.90
CA LEU A 15 -1.51 21.80 1.62
C LEU A 15 -1.95 20.89 2.79
N GLY A 16 -1.87 19.58 2.64
CA GLY A 16 -2.11 18.62 3.72
C GLY A 16 -1.14 18.82 4.89
N ARG A 17 0.16 18.95 4.59
CA ARG A 17 1.17 19.22 5.61
C ARG A 17 0.94 20.59 6.29
N LEU A 18 0.71 21.63 5.49
CA LEU A 18 0.45 22.99 6.01
C LEU A 18 -0.79 23.00 6.93
N ARG A 19 -1.83 22.25 6.61
CA ARG A 19 -3.02 22.11 7.47
C ARG A 19 -2.65 21.54 8.84
N LEU A 20 -1.85 20.48 8.88
CA LEU A 20 -1.42 19.85 10.14
C LEU A 20 -0.52 20.76 10.96
N ASP A 21 0.47 21.42 10.34
CA ASP A 21 1.38 22.33 11.01
C ASP A 21 0.64 23.57 11.55
N SER A 22 -0.35 24.06 10.81
CA SER A 22 -1.22 25.17 11.26
C SER A 22 -2.07 24.77 12.47
N ALA A 23 -2.65 23.55 12.46
CA ALA A 23 -3.42 23.03 13.58
C ALA A 23 -2.54 22.88 14.83
N ALA A 24 -1.34 22.32 14.70
CA ALA A 24 -0.38 22.18 15.80
C ALA A 24 0.01 23.56 16.39
N LEU A 25 0.24 24.55 15.54
CA LEU A 25 0.55 25.93 15.97
C LEU A 25 -0.62 26.55 16.73
N LEU A 26 -1.86 26.36 16.26
CA LEU A 26 -3.06 26.88 16.92
C LEU A 26 -3.29 26.19 18.28
N GLN A 27 -3.04 24.89 18.38
CA GLN A 27 -3.09 24.16 19.66
C GLN A 27 -2.04 24.73 20.64
N LYS A 28 -0.79 24.90 20.20
CA LYS A 28 0.28 25.47 21.03
C LYS A 28 -0.05 26.89 21.52
N ARG A 29 -0.84 27.64 20.76
CA ARG A 29 -1.32 28.99 21.12
C ARG A 29 -2.62 29.00 21.92
N GLY A 30 -3.16 27.85 22.27
CA GLY A 30 -4.44 27.74 22.99
C GLY A 30 -5.67 28.18 22.18
N LYS A 31 -5.54 28.30 20.85
CA LYS A 31 -6.63 28.72 19.96
C LYS A 31 -7.39 27.57 19.31
N LEU A 32 -6.91 26.35 19.48
CA LEU A 32 -7.53 25.12 19.01
C LEU A 32 -7.36 24.05 20.08
N THR A 33 -8.43 23.33 20.38
CA THR A 33 -8.39 22.14 21.23
C THR A 33 -8.73 20.93 20.36
N VAL A 34 -7.81 19.97 20.26
CA VAL A 34 -8.05 18.67 19.66
C VAL A 34 -8.10 17.65 20.79
N ARG A 35 -9.21 16.95 20.91
CA ARG A 35 -9.41 15.93 21.95
C ARG A 35 -8.91 14.58 21.44
N HIS A 36 -8.17 13.86 22.26
CA HIS A 36 -7.66 12.53 21.93
C HIS A 36 -8.74 11.44 21.90
N ASP A 37 -9.85 11.68 22.62
CA ASP A 37 -11.01 10.80 22.70
C ASP A 37 -12.10 11.11 21.65
N ASP A 38 -11.82 12.00 20.72
CA ASP A 38 -12.72 12.33 19.61
C ASP A 38 -12.34 11.50 18.36
N TRP A 39 -13.02 10.38 18.16
CA TRP A 39 -12.76 9.39 17.12
C TRP A 39 -13.40 9.82 15.79
N LYS A 40 -12.59 10.31 14.85
CA LYS A 40 -13.00 10.77 13.52
C LYS A 40 -12.58 9.77 12.44
N PHE A 41 -13.53 8.93 12.04
CA PHE A 41 -13.35 7.96 10.96
C PHE A 41 -13.62 8.59 9.60
N LEU A 42 -12.89 8.14 8.59
CA LEU A 42 -13.19 8.39 7.18
C LEU A 42 -12.74 7.20 6.32
N TRP A 43 -13.34 7.09 5.14
CA TRP A 43 -12.90 6.19 4.09
C TRP A 43 -12.15 6.98 3.03
N VAL A 44 -11.04 6.41 2.56
CA VAL A 44 -10.37 6.85 1.33
C VAL A 44 -10.75 5.85 0.26
N ILE A 45 -11.30 6.34 -0.84
CA ILE A 45 -11.79 5.56 -1.98
C ILE A 45 -11.35 6.22 -3.29
N ASP A 46 -11.72 5.61 -4.44
CA ASP A 46 -11.43 6.14 -5.78
C ASP A 46 -9.92 6.30 -6.07
N PHE A 47 -9.11 5.43 -5.52
CA PHE A 47 -7.69 5.39 -5.87
C PHE A 47 -7.49 5.08 -7.35
N PRO A 48 -6.44 5.61 -8.00
CA PRO A 48 -6.07 5.15 -9.33
C PRO A 48 -5.67 3.67 -9.28
N LEU A 49 -6.18 2.86 -10.21
CA LEU A 49 -5.83 1.44 -10.30
C LEU A 49 -4.36 1.26 -10.70
N MET A 50 -3.89 2.10 -11.62
CA MET A 50 -2.54 2.07 -12.19
C MET A 50 -1.86 3.42 -12.03
N SER A 51 -0.57 3.40 -11.78
CA SER A 51 0.33 4.53 -11.89
C SER A 51 1.35 4.28 -13.00
N TYR A 52 1.95 5.35 -13.51
CA TYR A 52 2.97 5.24 -14.54
C TYR A 52 4.34 5.50 -13.94
N ASP A 53 5.23 4.53 -14.05
CA ASP A 53 6.63 4.66 -13.65
C ASP A 53 7.42 5.23 -14.82
N GLU A 54 7.83 6.49 -14.70
CA GLU A 54 8.59 7.19 -15.73
C GLU A 54 10.02 6.63 -15.89
N ALA A 55 10.60 6.13 -14.81
CA ALA A 55 11.95 5.59 -14.83
C ALA A 55 12.00 4.25 -15.58
N GLU A 56 11.01 3.41 -15.37
CA GLU A 56 10.89 2.11 -16.04
C GLU A 56 10.04 2.15 -17.32
N ASN A 57 9.43 3.31 -17.63
CA ASN A 57 8.58 3.55 -18.80
C ASN A 57 7.46 2.52 -18.94
N ARG A 58 6.77 2.21 -17.82
CA ARG A 58 5.70 1.22 -17.80
C ARG A 58 4.62 1.54 -16.77
N TYR A 59 3.46 0.94 -16.93
CA TYR A 59 2.43 0.94 -15.89
C TYR A 59 2.79 -0.01 -14.76
N VAL A 60 2.48 0.40 -13.55
CA VAL A 60 2.56 -0.40 -12.32
C VAL A 60 1.23 -0.32 -11.58
N ALA A 61 0.85 -1.39 -10.89
CA ALA A 61 -0.35 -1.36 -10.06
C ALA A 61 -0.09 -0.45 -8.84
N THR A 62 -1.03 0.44 -8.53
CA THR A 62 -0.90 1.38 -7.39
C THR A 62 -0.77 0.63 -6.06
N HIS A 63 -1.54 -0.43 -5.86
CA HIS A 63 -1.41 -1.32 -4.71
C HIS A 63 -0.92 -2.70 -5.14
N HIS A 64 -1.79 -3.47 -5.80
CA HIS A 64 -1.45 -4.78 -6.34
C HIS A 64 -2.37 -5.11 -7.54
N PRO A 65 -1.94 -5.98 -8.45
CA PRO A 65 -2.62 -6.21 -9.72
C PRO A 65 -3.90 -7.08 -9.61
N PHE A 66 -4.33 -7.41 -8.42
CA PHE A 66 -5.52 -8.23 -8.16
C PHE A 66 -6.76 -7.40 -7.85
N THR A 67 -6.62 -6.09 -7.69
CA THR A 67 -7.74 -5.17 -7.45
C THR A 67 -8.60 -5.03 -8.69
N ALA A 68 -9.92 -5.14 -8.52
CA ALA A 68 -10.86 -4.90 -9.60
C ALA A 68 -10.93 -3.41 -9.97
N PRO A 69 -11.03 -3.07 -11.26
CA PRO A 69 -11.38 -1.74 -11.69
C PRO A 69 -12.83 -1.42 -11.29
N VAL A 70 -13.15 -0.14 -11.13
CA VAL A 70 -14.54 0.32 -11.12
C VAL A 70 -15.17 -0.03 -12.47
N ALA A 71 -16.40 -0.56 -12.46
CA ALA A 71 -17.01 -1.15 -13.65
C ALA A 71 -17.14 -0.15 -14.82
N GLU A 72 -17.49 1.10 -14.49
CA GLU A 72 -17.65 2.19 -15.45
C GLU A 72 -16.32 2.57 -16.13
N ASP A 73 -15.21 2.36 -15.46
CA ASP A 73 -13.89 2.72 -15.94
C ASP A 73 -13.17 1.56 -16.65
N ALA A 74 -13.70 0.34 -16.61
CA ALA A 74 -13.01 -0.86 -17.10
C ALA A 74 -12.58 -0.78 -18.57
N ALA A 75 -13.37 -0.10 -19.41
CA ALA A 75 -13.04 0.12 -20.82
C ALA A 75 -11.81 1.00 -21.03
N LEU A 76 -11.47 1.85 -20.05
CA LEU A 76 -10.30 2.73 -20.10
C LEU A 76 -8.97 1.98 -19.92
N LEU A 77 -9.00 0.72 -19.49
CA LEU A 77 -7.79 -0.12 -19.40
C LEU A 77 -7.02 -0.21 -20.71
N ASP A 78 -7.72 -0.14 -21.85
CA ASP A 78 -7.12 -0.21 -23.19
C ASP A 78 -6.56 1.12 -23.67
N SER A 79 -7.19 2.22 -23.29
CA SER A 79 -6.90 3.54 -23.87
C SER A 79 -6.19 4.49 -22.90
N ASN A 80 -6.53 4.44 -21.63
CA ASN A 80 -5.97 5.31 -20.60
C ASN A 80 -5.97 4.64 -19.21
N PRO A 81 -5.09 3.67 -18.96
CA PRO A 81 -5.01 2.96 -17.68
C PRO A 81 -4.86 3.87 -16.45
N LYS A 82 -4.25 5.04 -16.61
CA LYS A 82 -4.09 6.05 -15.55
C LYS A 82 -5.42 6.61 -15.03
N ALA A 83 -6.45 6.66 -15.87
CA ALA A 83 -7.76 7.20 -15.52
C ALA A 83 -8.69 6.15 -14.86
N VAL A 84 -8.27 4.89 -14.82
CA VAL A 84 -9.06 3.81 -14.23
C VAL A 84 -8.99 3.89 -12.72
N ARG A 85 -10.15 4.02 -12.06
CA ARG A 85 -10.26 3.88 -10.61
C ARG A 85 -10.28 2.41 -10.21
N GLY A 86 -9.57 2.10 -9.12
CA GLY A 86 -9.60 0.77 -8.50
C GLY A 86 -10.61 0.70 -7.37
N GLN A 87 -11.22 -0.47 -7.19
CA GLN A 87 -12.12 -0.75 -6.08
C GLN A 87 -11.35 -1.12 -4.81
N HIS A 88 -10.38 -0.31 -4.43
CA HIS A 88 -9.69 -0.41 -3.15
C HIS A 88 -10.06 0.76 -2.24
N TYR A 89 -9.89 0.54 -0.96
CA TYR A 89 -10.36 1.43 0.08
C TYR A 89 -9.51 1.30 1.33
N ASP A 90 -9.30 2.44 2.01
CA ASP A 90 -8.66 2.49 3.31
C ASP A 90 -9.60 3.10 4.33
N VAL A 91 -9.58 2.58 5.55
CA VAL A 91 -10.21 3.21 6.70
C VAL A 91 -9.17 3.96 7.49
N VAL A 92 -9.44 5.23 7.73
CA VAL A 92 -8.54 6.14 8.45
C VAL A 92 -9.22 6.64 9.70
N LEU A 93 -8.50 6.66 10.82
CA LEU A 93 -8.94 7.21 12.08
C LEU A 93 -7.95 8.29 12.54
N ASN A 94 -8.45 9.51 12.75
CA ASN A 94 -7.64 10.64 13.22
C ASN A 94 -6.34 10.87 12.41
N GLY A 95 -6.40 10.60 11.09
CA GLY A 95 -5.25 10.74 10.20
C GLY A 95 -4.31 9.53 10.15
N MET A 96 -4.59 8.46 10.89
CA MET A 96 -3.87 7.19 10.82
C MET A 96 -4.67 6.16 10.05
N GLU A 97 -4.08 5.59 9.01
CA GLU A 97 -4.65 4.44 8.30
C GLU A 97 -4.70 3.24 9.24
N LEU A 98 -5.90 2.75 9.53
CA LEU A 98 -6.13 1.59 10.39
C LEU A 98 -6.16 0.28 9.64
N GLY A 99 -6.56 0.33 8.39
CA GLY A 99 -6.66 -0.85 7.56
C GLY A 99 -7.11 -0.50 6.16
N GLY A 100 -6.91 -1.42 5.25
CA GLY A 100 -7.30 -1.27 3.86
C GLY A 100 -7.61 -2.61 3.22
N GLY A 101 -8.21 -2.53 2.07
CA GLY A 101 -8.62 -3.69 1.30
C GLY A 101 -9.06 -3.37 -0.11
N SER A 102 -9.58 -4.36 -0.79
CA SER A 102 -10.14 -4.16 -2.13
C SER A 102 -11.13 -5.23 -2.51
N ILE A 103 -11.99 -4.89 -3.47
CA ILE A 103 -12.71 -5.87 -4.26
C ILE A 103 -11.72 -6.44 -5.27
N ARG A 104 -11.71 -7.76 -5.42
CA ARG A 104 -10.75 -8.50 -6.25
C ARG A 104 -11.29 -8.78 -7.63
N ILE A 105 -10.38 -8.84 -8.60
CA ILE A 105 -10.70 -9.46 -9.88
C ILE A 105 -10.95 -10.94 -9.64
N HIS A 106 -12.08 -11.46 -10.12
CA HIS A 106 -12.44 -12.87 -10.05
C HIS A 106 -12.66 -13.49 -11.43
N GLN A 107 -12.59 -12.67 -12.48
CA GLN A 107 -12.76 -13.09 -13.87
C GLN A 107 -11.37 -13.35 -14.50
N PRO A 108 -11.11 -14.60 -15.01
CA PRO A 108 -9.78 -14.93 -15.54
C PRO A 108 -9.35 -14.04 -16.71
N ALA A 109 -10.29 -13.69 -17.60
CA ALA A 109 -9.99 -12.84 -18.76
C ALA A 109 -9.55 -11.44 -18.37
N LEU A 110 -10.24 -10.82 -17.39
CA LEU A 110 -9.88 -9.50 -16.89
C LEU A 110 -8.53 -9.52 -16.15
N GLN A 111 -8.30 -10.56 -15.33
CA GLN A 111 -7.03 -10.70 -14.62
C GLN A 111 -5.85 -10.88 -15.58
N LYS A 112 -6.03 -11.71 -16.61
CA LYS A 112 -5.02 -11.91 -17.66
C LYS A 112 -4.74 -10.61 -18.40
N LYS A 113 -5.78 -9.87 -18.79
CA LYS A 113 -5.66 -8.55 -19.42
C LYS A 113 -4.84 -7.56 -18.58
N VAL A 114 -5.10 -7.48 -17.29
CA VAL A 114 -4.33 -6.62 -16.38
C VAL A 114 -2.85 -7.01 -16.38
N PHE A 115 -2.53 -8.30 -16.31
CA PHE A 115 -1.15 -8.75 -16.31
C PHE A 115 -0.43 -8.52 -17.65
N GLU A 116 -1.01 -9.02 -18.73
CA GLU A 116 -0.31 -9.10 -20.03
C GLU A 116 -0.46 -7.79 -20.82
N ASP A 117 -1.67 -7.22 -20.89
CA ASP A 117 -1.93 -6.07 -21.76
C ASP A 117 -1.60 -4.73 -21.09
N VAL A 118 -1.89 -4.60 -19.79
CA VAL A 118 -1.67 -3.34 -19.06
C VAL A 118 -0.27 -3.29 -18.44
N LEU A 119 0.08 -4.30 -17.65
CA LEU A 119 1.37 -4.37 -16.94
C LEU A 119 2.50 -4.92 -17.79
N LYS A 120 2.21 -5.44 -19.00
CA LYS A 120 3.18 -5.98 -19.93
C LYS A 120 4.05 -7.10 -19.36
N ILE A 121 3.50 -7.92 -18.46
CA ILE A 121 4.17 -9.08 -17.91
C ILE A 121 4.17 -10.17 -18.99
N PRO A 122 5.31 -10.77 -19.35
CA PRO A 122 5.37 -11.85 -20.34
C PRO A 122 4.48 -13.03 -19.96
N ALA A 123 3.80 -13.62 -20.94
CA ALA A 123 2.82 -14.69 -20.71
C ALA A 123 3.43 -15.92 -19.98
N GLU A 124 4.67 -16.27 -20.28
CA GLU A 124 5.39 -17.34 -19.60
C GLU A 124 5.64 -17.02 -18.11
N VAL A 125 5.85 -15.75 -17.77
CA VAL A 125 6.00 -15.30 -16.38
C VAL A 125 4.64 -15.31 -15.67
N VAL A 126 3.57 -14.89 -16.35
CA VAL A 126 2.20 -14.97 -15.83
C VAL A 126 1.83 -16.42 -15.54
N GLU A 127 2.08 -17.34 -16.49
CA GLU A 127 1.80 -18.76 -16.31
C GLU A 127 2.59 -19.36 -15.15
N SER A 128 3.90 -19.08 -15.08
CA SER A 128 4.76 -19.66 -14.03
C SER A 128 4.43 -19.17 -12.62
N ARG A 129 4.01 -17.90 -12.49
CA ARG A 129 3.78 -17.28 -11.17
C ARG A 129 2.31 -17.29 -10.74
N PHE A 130 1.38 -17.14 -11.68
CA PHE A 130 -0.05 -16.93 -11.43
C PHE A 130 -0.94 -17.94 -12.15
N GLY A 131 -0.38 -18.86 -12.96
CA GLY A 131 -1.15 -19.85 -13.73
C GLY A 131 -2.09 -20.68 -12.86
N TYR A 132 -1.64 -21.10 -11.66
CA TYR A 132 -2.48 -21.82 -10.71
C TYR A 132 -3.71 -21.01 -10.26
N MET A 133 -3.58 -19.70 -10.06
CA MET A 133 -4.67 -18.81 -9.67
C MET A 133 -5.64 -18.59 -10.84
N LEU A 134 -5.11 -18.28 -12.03
CA LEU A 134 -5.93 -18.12 -13.23
C LEU A 134 -6.71 -19.40 -13.55
N LYS A 135 -6.08 -20.57 -13.39
CA LYS A 135 -6.74 -21.86 -13.52
C LYS A 135 -7.84 -22.04 -12.46
N ALA A 136 -7.58 -21.68 -11.21
CA ALA A 136 -8.59 -21.74 -10.17
C ALA A 136 -9.82 -20.87 -10.50
N PHE A 137 -9.62 -19.69 -11.07
CA PHE A 137 -10.72 -18.80 -11.49
C PHE A 137 -11.61 -19.42 -12.56
N THR A 138 -11.08 -20.32 -13.41
CA THR A 138 -11.89 -21.01 -14.44
C THR A 138 -12.94 -21.96 -13.84
N TYR A 139 -12.79 -22.35 -12.59
CA TYR A 139 -13.78 -23.15 -11.88
C TYR A 139 -14.93 -22.34 -11.27
N GLY A 140 -14.95 -21.02 -11.49
CA GLY A 140 -16.04 -20.15 -11.07
C GLY A 140 -15.78 -19.47 -9.71
N ALA A 141 -14.71 -18.70 -9.60
CA ALA A 141 -14.48 -17.89 -8.40
C ALA A 141 -15.63 -16.88 -8.22
N PRO A 142 -16.23 -16.78 -7.01
CA PRO A 142 -17.27 -15.78 -6.75
C PRO A 142 -16.67 -14.37 -6.69
N PRO A 143 -17.47 -13.33 -6.86
CA PRO A 143 -17.09 -11.99 -6.46
C PRO A 143 -16.64 -11.99 -5.00
N HIS A 144 -15.48 -11.44 -4.72
CA HIS A 144 -14.89 -11.42 -3.39
C HIS A 144 -14.06 -10.18 -3.15
N GLY A 145 -13.83 -9.88 -1.91
CA GLY A 145 -12.99 -8.79 -1.44
C GLY A 145 -12.67 -9.01 0.03
N GLY A 146 -11.99 -8.07 0.62
CA GLY A 146 -11.64 -8.14 2.02
C GLY A 146 -10.97 -6.88 2.52
N ILE A 147 -10.80 -6.82 3.83
CA ILE A 147 -10.10 -5.74 4.53
C ILE A 147 -9.15 -6.36 5.57
N ALA A 148 -7.99 -5.77 5.72
CA ALA A 148 -7.06 -6.11 6.80
C ALA A 148 -6.84 -4.89 7.69
N PHE A 149 -6.82 -5.11 8.99
CA PHE A 149 -6.57 -4.07 9.99
C PHE A 149 -5.19 -4.20 10.60
N GLY A 150 -4.51 -3.06 10.77
CA GLY A 150 -3.26 -2.97 11.52
C GLY A 150 -3.52 -3.03 13.02
N LEU A 151 -3.43 -4.22 13.63
CA LEU A 151 -3.70 -4.41 15.06
C LEU A 151 -2.82 -3.49 15.93
N ASP A 152 -1.54 -3.39 15.64
CA ASP A 152 -0.62 -2.53 16.39
C ASP A 152 -1.01 -1.04 16.30
N ARG A 153 -1.48 -0.59 15.14
CA ARG A 153 -1.98 0.78 14.95
C ARG A 153 -3.24 1.03 15.78
N MET A 154 -4.16 0.06 15.81
CA MET A 154 -5.36 0.15 16.64
C MET A 154 -5.01 0.22 18.14
N VAL A 155 -4.10 -0.64 18.59
CA VAL A 155 -3.65 -0.65 19.99
C VAL A 155 -2.92 0.65 20.34
N ALA A 156 -2.06 1.17 19.47
CA ALA A 156 -1.39 2.45 19.68
C ALA A 156 -2.38 3.59 19.88
N LEU A 157 -3.42 3.66 19.05
CA LEU A 157 -4.48 4.66 19.20
C LEU A 157 -5.25 4.51 20.50
N LEU A 158 -5.61 3.30 20.89
CA LEU A 158 -6.31 3.03 22.15
C LEU A 158 -5.46 3.38 23.39
N CYS A 159 -4.14 3.20 23.29
CA CYS A 159 -3.18 3.59 24.32
C CYS A 159 -2.81 5.08 24.29
N GLY A 160 -3.30 5.85 23.31
CA GLY A 160 -2.99 7.27 23.18
C GLY A 160 -1.53 7.55 22.79
N THR A 161 -0.81 6.57 22.22
CA THR A 161 0.55 6.76 21.72
C THR A 161 0.58 6.99 20.21
N THR A 162 1.61 7.67 19.73
CA THR A 162 1.83 7.95 18.29
C THR A 162 2.75 6.94 17.62
N SER A 163 3.37 6.04 18.40
CA SER A 163 4.32 5.05 17.92
C SER A 163 3.86 3.63 18.19
N ILE A 164 3.78 2.81 17.16
CA ILE A 164 3.49 1.36 17.31
C ILE A 164 4.59 0.64 18.10
N ARG A 165 5.79 1.21 18.22
CA ARG A 165 6.89 0.64 19.02
C ARG A 165 6.57 0.57 20.50
N ASP A 166 5.67 1.45 20.98
CA ASP A 166 5.28 1.49 22.39
C ASP A 166 4.32 0.35 22.77
N VAL A 167 3.74 -0.32 21.76
CA VAL A 167 2.73 -1.37 21.94
C VAL A 167 3.15 -2.73 21.36
N ILE A 168 4.30 -2.80 20.70
CA ILE A 168 4.87 -4.04 20.17
C ILE A 168 5.88 -4.58 21.16
N ALA A 169 5.74 -5.85 21.55
CA ALA A 169 6.80 -6.56 22.26
C ALA A 169 8.00 -6.75 21.30
N PHE A 170 9.21 -6.38 21.74
CA PHE A 170 10.46 -6.51 20.98
C PHE A 170 10.47 -5.70 19.65
N PRO A 171 10.24 -4.37 19.68
CA PRO A 171 10.26 -3.54 18.49
C PRO A 171 11.67 -3.49 17.89
N LYS A 172 11.74 -3.55 16.55
CA LYS A 172 13.00 -3.43 15.82
C LYS A 172 13.47 -1.98 15.76
N THR A 173 14.79 -1.78 15.65
CA THR A 173 15.40 -0.46 15.43
C THR A 173 15.04 0.07 14.02
N GLN A 174 15.37 1.35 13.75
CA GLN A 174 15.23 1.92 12.41
C GLN A 174 16.05 1.18 11.33
N LYS A 175 17.13 0.50 11.74
CA LYS A 175 17.96 -0.32 10.85
C LYS A 175 17.46 -1.76 10.73
N GLY A 176 16.26 -2.07 11.24
CA GLY A 176 15.69 -3.41 11.19
C GLY A 176 16.33 -4.42 12.15
N GLN A 177 17.13 -3.97 13.12
CA GLN A 177 17.77 -4.84 14.10
C GLN A 177 16.79 -5.22 15.20
N ASP A 178 16.76 -6.48 15.55
CA ASP A 178 16.12 -7.01 16.75
C ASP A 178 17.13 -6.99 17.89
N LEU A 179 16.91 -6.14 18.89
CA LEU A 179 17.84 -5.99 20.00
C LEU A 179 17.82 -7.17 20.96
N MET A 180 16.70 -7.91 21.03
CA MET A 180 16.59 -9.07 21.89
C MET A 180 17.29 -10.28 21.27
N ALA A 181 16.99 -10.60 20.01
CA ALA A 181 17.58 -11.73 19.30
C ALA A 181 18.94 -11.40 18.67
N GLN A 182 19.38 -10.13 18.72
CA GLN A 182 20.59 -9.61 18.07
C GLN A 182 20.66 -9.91 16.56
N SER A 183 19.48 -9.98 15.93
CA SER A 183 19.34 -10.20 14.47
C SER A 183 19.34 -8.88 13.69
N PRO A 184 19.81 -8.87 12.43
CA PRO A 184 20.42 -9.98 11.70
C PRO A 184 21.84 -10.29 12.15
N THR A 185 22.23 -11.56 12.06
CA THR A 185 23.58 -12.04 12.35
C THR A 185 24.25 -12.55 11.07
N PRO A 186 25.58 -12.50 10.98
CA PRO A 186 26.29 -13.10 9.86
C PRO A 186 26.01 -14.60 9.75
N VAL A 187 25.89 -15.10 8.53
CA VAL A 187 25.82 -16.53 8.25
C VAL A 187 27.21 -17.13 8.15
N THR A 188 27.36 -18.42 8.47
CA THR A 188 28.64 -19.10 8.39
C THR A 188 28.94 -19.53 6.94
N GLU A 189 30.22 -19.64 6.59
CA GLU A 189 30.68 -20.16 5.31
C GLU A 189 30.11 -21.56 5.00
N ARG A 190 29.91 -22.38 6.03
CA ARG A 190 29.31 -23.70 5.87
C ARG A 190 27.86 -23.58 5.37
N GLN A 191 27.06 -22.69 5.95
CA GLN A 191 25.67 -22.45 5.52
C GLN A 191 25.59 -21.93 4.07
N LEU A 192 26.51 -21.03 3.68
CA LEU A 192 26.59 -20.54 2.31
C LEU A 192 26.90 -21.68 1.34
N LYS A 193 27.89 -22.54 1.69
CA LYS A 193 28.24 -23.70 0.85
C LYS A 193 27.11 -24.72 0.72
N GLU A 194 26.39 -25.01 1.78
CA GLU A 194 25.24 -25.92 1.78
C GLU A 194 24.12 -25.42 0.84
N LEU A 195 23.98 -24.10 0.69
CA LEU A 195 23.00 -23.47 -0.20
C LEU A 195 23.54 -23.17 -1.62
N HIS A 196 24.80 -23.48 -1.90
CA HIS A 196 25.51 -23.12 -3.13
C HIS A 196 25.45 -21.60 -3.44
N ILE A 197 25.57 -20.76 -2.39
CA ILE A 197 25.54 -19.29 -2.47
C ILE A 197 26.94 -18.75 -2.14
N THR A 198 27.31 -17.65 -2.79
CA THR A 198 28.49 -16.85 -2.41
C THR A 198 28.12 -15.38 -2.26
N THR A 199 28.82 -14.65 -1.41
CA THR A 199 28.67 -13.20 -1.26
C THR A 199 29.64 -12.48 -2.19
N VAL A 200 29.14 -11.50 -2.94
CA VAL A 200 29.98 -10.56 -3.71
C VAL A 200 29.87 -9.20 -3.02
N ILE A 201 30.99 -8.70 -2.54
CA ILE A 201 31.06 -7.35 -1.97
C ILE A 201 31.32 -6.42 -3.15
N PRO A 202 30.44 -5.44 -3.44
CA PRO A 202 30.72 -4.42 -4.45
C PRO A 202 31.98 -3.63 -4.06
N GLU A 203 32.84 -3.35 -5.03
CA GLU A 203 34.01 -2.48 -4.86
C GLU A 203 33.61 -1.04 -4.57
#